data_d9f391374580d618a879f9f1ed0b43dd
#
_entry.id   d9f391374580d618a879f9f1ed0b43dd
#
_cell.length_a   1.000
_cell.length_b   1.000
_cell.length_c   1.000
_cell.angle_alpha   90.00
_cell.angle_beta   90.00
_cell.angle_gamma   90.00
#
_symmetry.space_group_name_H-M   'P 1'
#
loop_
_entity.id
_entity.type
_entity.pdbx_description
1 polymer ?
#
loop_
_entity_poly.entity_id
_entity_poly.type
_entity_poly.pdbx_seq_one_letter_code
_entity_poly.pdbx_strand_id
1 'polypeptide(L)'
;MIDKINYLETETEKFPLVFTLNVMESIQEKYGTIEAWSNLIQRDGEPDIKALKFFITEAINEGLEIEAEKTGKKLTPITAKKAGRILTEIGLSGTAGKIMQAISDSIEVDEKVKNEKSPQKA
;
A
#
# COMPACT_ATOMS: atom_id res chain seq x y z
N MET A 1 -13.15 4.51 -8.25
CA MET A 1 -13.17 3.13 -7.84
C MET A 1 -11.87 2.40 -8.14
N ILE A 2 -11.45 1.54 -7.27
CA ILE A 2 -10.23 0.79 -7.47
C ILE A 2 -10.53 -0.51 -8.19
N ASP A 3 -10.08 -0.60 -9.41
CA ASP A 3 -10.32 -1.80 -10.19
C ASP A 3 -9.21 -2.81 -10.07
N LYS A 4 -8.04 -2.35 -9.70
CA LYS A 4 -6.87 -3.18 -9.64
C LYS A 4 -6.39 -3.31 -8.21
N ILE A 5 -6.33 -4.52 -7.73
CA ILE A 5 -5.84 -4.77 -6.39
C ILE A 5 -4.59 -5.62 -6.49
N ASN A 6 -3.50 -5.13 -5.94
CA ASN A 6 -2.28 -5.91 -5.87
C ASN A 6 -2.34 -6.78 -4.63
N TYR A 7 -1.65 -7.91 -4.67
CA TYR A 7 -1.65 -8.84 -3.56
C TYR A 7 -0.22 -9.17 -3.16
N LEU A 8 -0.02 -9.34 -1.86
CA LEU A 8 1.19 -9.94 -1.35
C LEU A 8 0.88 -11.40 -1.03
N GLU A 9 1.70 -12.31 -1.53
CA GLU A 9 1.46 -13.71 -1.34
C GLU A 9 2.58 -14.35 -0.55
N THR A 10 2.21 -15.09 0.48
CA THR A 10 3.13 -15.99 1.16
C THR A 10 2.82 -17.38 0.65
N GLU A 11 3.48 -18.38 1.22
CA GLU A 11 3.23 -19.75 0.78
C GLU A 11 1.82 -20.20 1.08
N THR A 12 1.21 -19.65 2.12
CA THR A 12 -0.08 -20.12 2.58
C THR A 12 -1.18 -19.10 2.49
N GLU A 13 -0.85 -17.82 2.29
CA GLU A 13 -1.85 -16.75 2.37
C GLU A 13 -1.65 -15.72 1.29
N LYS A 14 -2.71 -15.00 1.02
CA LYS A 14 -2.72 -13.95 0.02
C LYS A 14 -3.39 -12.73 0.64
N PHE A 15 -2.69 -11.61 0.62
CA PHE A 15 -3.17 -10.39 1.29
C PHE A 15 -3.36 -9.29 0.26
N PRO A 16 -4.50 -8.60 0.28
CA PRO A 16 -4.67 -7.45 -0.63
C PRO A 16 -3.79 -6.29 -0.19
N LEU A 17 -3.31 -5.54 -1.15
CA LEU A 17 -2.44 -4.41 -0.90
C LEU A 17 -2.97 -3.24 -1.70
N VAL A 18 -3.58 -2.27 -1.03
CA VAL A 18 -4.19 -1.13 -1.72
C VAL A 18 -3.61 0.18 -1.22
N PHE A 19 -3.61 1.17 -2.07
CA PHE A 19 -3.07 2.47 -1.74
C PHE A 19 -4.16 3.52 -1.98
N THR A 20 -5.07 3.61 -1.03
CA THR A 20 -6.19 4.55 -1.11
C THR A 20 -5.82 5.86 -0.44
N LEU A 21 -6.71 6.83 -0.53
CA LEU A 21 -6.52 8.10 0.18
C LEU A 21 -6.45 7.89 1.68
N ASN A 22 -7.15 6.88 2.19
CA ASN A 22 -7.07 6.57 3.61
C ASN A 22 -5.66 6.15 4.00
N VAL A 23 -5.03 5.34 3.17
CA VAL A 23 -3.66 4.91 3.44
C VAL A 23 -2.71 6.09 3.30
N MET A 24 -2.93 6.92 2.28
CA MET A 24 -2.10 8.12 2.09
C MET A 24 -2.20 9.04 3.30
N GLU A 25 -3.40 9.21 3.82
CA GLU A 25 -3.60 10.07 4.99
C GLU A 25 -2.85 9.54 6.20
N SER A 26 -2.90 8.22 6.41
CA SER A 26 -2.17 7.61 7.51
C SER A 26 -0.67 7.87 7.39
N ILE A 27 -0.15 7.76 6.17
CA ILE A 27 1.26 8.01 5.94
C ILE A 27 1.60 9.46 6.21
N GLN A 28 0.77 10.38 5.74
CA GLN A 28 1.01 11.80 5.98
C GLN A 28 1.01 12.14 7.45
N GLU A 29 0.10 11.54 8.20
CA GLU A 29 0.02 11.81 9.63
C GLU A 29 1.27 11.37 10.35
N LYS A 30 1.83 10.26 9.93
CA LYS A 30 2.99 9.71 10.63
C LYS A 30 4.31 10.26 10.13
N TYR A 31 4.43 10.51 8.83
CA TYR A 31 5.71 10.86 8.22
C TYR A 31 5.75 12.26 7.63
N GLY A 32 4.66 12.98 7.68
CA GLY A 32 4.60 14.34 7.17
C GLY A 32 4.16 14.42 5.73
N THR A 33 4.81 13.69 4.84
CA THR A 33 4.44 13.66 3.43
C THR A 33 4.64 12.26 2.89
N ILE A 34 3.97 11.98 1.78
CA ILE A 34 4.18 10.70 1.08
C ILE A 34 5.63 10.63 0.60
N GLU A 35 6.15 11.75 0.15
CA GLU A 35 7.52 11.79 -0.36
C GLU A 35 8.53 11.43 0.72
N ALA A 36 8.37 11.97 1.93
CA ALA A 36 9.26 11.66 3.02
C ALA A 36 9.26 10.17 3.33
N TRP A 37 8.07 9.58 3.37
CA TRP A 37 7.95 8.15 3.59
C TRP A 37 8.59 7.35 2.45
N SER A 38 8.31 7.77 1.21
CA SER A 38 8.83 7.09 0.05
C SER A 38 10.37 7.08 0.04
N ASN A 39 10.97 8.17 0.45
CA ASN A 39 12.43 8.25 0.53
C ASN A 39 12.99 7.26 1.53
N LEU A 40 12.28 6.99 2.61
CA LEU A 40 12.72 5.99 3.58
C LEU A 40 12.69 4.59 2.98
N ILE A 41 11.74 4.32 2.10
CA ILE A 41 11.61 3.02 1.48
C ILE A 41 12.64 2.83 0.37
N GLN A 42 12.91 3.89 -0.36
CA GLN A 42 13.76 3.80 -1.56
C GLN A 42 15.20 4.22 -1.35
N ARG A 43 15.58 4.46 -0.12
CA ARG A 43 16.95 4.93 0.13
C ARG A 43 17.97 3.84 -0.20
N ASP A 44 19.19 4.28 -0.45
CA ASP A 44 20.27 3.34 -0.72
C ASP A 44 20.48 2.45 0.48
N GLY A 45 20.86 1.22 0.23
CA GLY A 45 21.06 0.25 1.29
C GLY A 45 19.75 -0.35 1.69
N GLU A 46 19.50 -0.43 2.98
CA GLU A 46 18.29 -1.07 3.48
C GLU A 46 17.14 -0.11 3.57
N PRO A 47 15.93 -0.53 3.21
CA PRO A 47 14.77 0.32 3.45
C PRO A 47 14.51 0.42 4.95
N ASP A 48 13.81 1.47 5.34
CA ASP A 48 13.42 1.64 6.72
C ASP A 48 12.33 0.61 7.05
N ILE A 49 12.68 -0.34 7.92
CA ILE A 49 11.79 -1.45 8.23
C ILE A 49 10.48 -0.99 8.87
N LYS A 50 10.59 -0.02 9.76
CA LYS A 50 9.42 0.50 10.44
C LYS A 50 8.45 1.14 9.45
N ALA A 51 8.99 1.88 8.49
CA ALA A 51 8.17 2.52 7.46
C ALA A 51 7.49 1.48 6.57
N LEU A 52 8.20 0.41 6.24
CA LEU A 52 7.61 -0.67 5.47
C LEU A 52 6.49 -1.38 6.23
N LYS A 53 6.76 -1.71 7.49
CA LYS A 53 5.75 -2.38 8.30
C LYS A 53 4.50 -1.53 8.44
N PHE A 54 4.70 -0.24 8.64
CA PHE A 54 3.57 0.66 8.80
C PHE A 54 2.71 0.65 7.55
N PHE A 55 3.34 0.78 6.40
CA PHE A 55 2.60 0.80 5.15
C PHE A 55 1.86 -0.52 4.92
N ILE A 56 2.56 -1.63 5.12
CA ILE A 56 1.97 -2.95 4.89
C ILE A 56 0.75 -3.15 5.78
N THR A 57 0.86 -2.76 7.04
CA THR A 57 -0.25 -2.90 7.97
C THR A 57 -1.45 -2.08 7.50
N GLU A 58 -1.22 -0.82 7.16
CA GLU A 58 -2.31 0.06 6.74
C GLU A 58 -2.92 -0.38 5.41
N ALA A 59 -2.07 -0.73 4.46
CA ALA A 59 -2.55 -1.07 3.12
C ALA A 59 -3.30 -2.38 3.10
N ILE A 60 -2.82 -3.36 3.84
CA ILE A 60 -3.51 -4.65 3.90
C ILE A 60 -4.84 -4.51 4.63
N ASN A 61 -4.83 -3.79 5.75
CA ASN A 61 -6.07 -3.64 6.52
C ASN A 61 -7.11 -2.86 5.73
N GLU A 62 -6.68 -1.88 4.97
CA GLU A 62 -7.61 -1.16 4.11
C GLU A 62 -8.19 -2.09 3.04
N GLY A 63 -7.34 -2.93 2.44
CA GLY A 63 -7.80 -3.89 1.45
C GLY A 63 -8.77 -4.90 2.03
N LEU A 64 -8.47 -5.38 3.23
CA LEU A 64 -9.36 -6.32 3.90
C LEU A 64 -10.70 -5.69 4.20
N GLU A 65 -10.69 -4.43 4.58
CA GLU A 65 -11.92 -3.71 4.87
C GLU A 65 -12.77 -3.54 3.62
N ILE A 66 -12.13 -3.21 2.51
CA ILE A 66 -12.82 -3.09 1.24
C ILE A 66 -13.46 -4.42 0.86
N GLU A 67 -12.72 -5.51 1.01
CA GLU A 67 -13.24 -6.83 0.70
C GLU A 67 -14.39 -7.21 1.60
N ALA A 68 -14.28 -6.87 2.88
CA ALA A 68 -15.34 -7.17 3.82
C ALA A 68 -16.62 -6.44 3.47
N GLU A 69 -16.49 -5.20 3.02
CA GLU A 69 -17.68 -4.43 2.60
C GLU A 69 -18.34 -5.05 1.39
N LYS A 70 -17.53 -5.57 0.46
CA LYS A 70 -18.07 -6.15 -0.74
C LYS A 70 -18.74 -7.51 -0.49
N THR A 71 -18.17 -8.31 0.37
CA THR A 71 -18.63 -9.68 0.57
C THR A 71 -19.52 -9.84 1.78
N GLY A 72 -19.56 -8.86 2.67
CA GLY A 72 -20.29 -8.97 3.91
C GLY A 72 -19.64 -9.84 4.96
N LYS A 73 -18.44 -10.31 4.69
CA LYS A 73 -17.73 -11.15 5.64
C LYS A 73 -17.08 -10.33 6.72
N LYS A 74 -16.89 -10.97 7.87
CA LYS A 74 -16.29 -10.28 8.97
C LYS A 74 -14.81 -10.03 8.71
N LEU A 75 -14.37 -8.84 9.08
CA LEU A 75 -13.00 -8.42 8.90
C LEU A 75 -12.14 -8.84 10.08
N THR A 76 -10.92 -9.31 9.79
CA THR A 76 -9.93 -9.57 10.82
C THR A 76 -8.66 -8.83 10.43
N PRO A 77 -8.41 -7.65 11.03
CA PRO A 77 -7.21 -6.89 10.66
C PRO A 77 -5.93 -7.58 11.09
N ILE A 78 -4.85 -7.30 10.38
CA ILE A 78 -3.55 -7.80 10.80
C ILE A 78 -2.91 -6.79 11.73
N THR A 79 -1.94 -7.28 12.50
CA THR A 79 -1.16 -6.42 13.40
C THR A 79 0.17 -6.08 12.75
N ALA A 80 0.87 -5.11 13.33
CA ALA A 80 2.20 -4.77 12.87
C ALA A 80 3.15 -5.97 12.98
N LYS A 81 2.97 -6.79 14.00
CA LYS A 81 3.77 -7.98 14.15
C LYS A 81 3.54 -8.97 13.01
N LYS A 82 2.29 -9.14 12.64
CA LYS A 82 1.96 -10.01 11.51
C LYS A 82 2.57 -9.45 10.23
N ALA A 83 2.52 -8.12 10.06
CA ALA A 83 3.14 -7.50 8.90
C ALA A 83 4.63 -7.79 8.86
N GLY A 84 5.28 -7.75 10.00
CA GLY A 84 6.70 -8.08 10.06
C GLY A 84 6.98 -9.51 9.64
N ARG A 85 6.12 -10.44 10.02
CA ARG A 85 6.28 -11.83 9.62
C ARG A 85 6.05 -12.02 8.12
N ILE A 86 5.10 -11.31 7.56
CA ILE A 86 4.86 -11.33 6.12
C ILE A 86 6.10 -10.84 5.37
N LEU A 87 6.65 -9.72 5.84
CA LEU A 87 7.85 -9.16 5.24
C LEU A 87 9.02 -10.14 5.31
N THR A 88 9.14 -10.83 6.43
CA THR A 88 10.21 -11.81 6.59
C THR A 88 10.08 -12.93 5.56
N GLU A 89 8.87 -13.37 5.34
CA GLU A 89 8.64 -14.48 4.44
C GLU A 89 8.85 -14.10 2.98
N ILE A 90 8.38 -12.92 2.59
CA ILE A 90 8.47 -12.47 1.20
C ILE A 90 9.84 -11.91 0.86
N GLY A 91 10.46 -11.24 1.82
CA GLY A 91 11.74 -10.58 1.63
C GLY A 91 11.54 -9.10 1.34
N LEU A 92 12.52 -8.32 1.75
CA LEU A 92 12.41 -6.87 1.65
C LEU A 92 12.38 -6.37 0.22
N SER A 93 13.21 -6.95 -0.64
CA SER A 93 13.26 -6.48 -2.03
C SER A 93 11.96 -6.76 -2.75
N GLY A 94 11.42 -7.94 -2.56
CA GLY A 94 10.16 -8.30 -3.22
C GLY A 94 9.02 -7.42 -2.76
N THR A 95 9.00 -7.12 -1.46
CA THR A 95 7.95 -6.29 -0.90
C THR A 95 8.06 -4.86 -1.41
N ALA A 96 9.26 -4.32 -1.46
CA ALA A 96 9.44 -2.95 -1.93
C ALA A 96 8.94 -2.82 -3.37
N GLY A 97 9.22 -3.81 -4.20
CA GLY A 97 8.74 -3.79 -5.58
C GLY A 97 7.22 -3.79 -5.66
N LYS A 98 6.58 -4.62 -4.86
CA LYS A 98 5.12 -4.67 -4.84
C LYS A 98 4.52 -3.37 -4.35
N ILE A 99 5.13 -2.75 -3.35
CA ILE A 99 4.67 -1.47 -2.85
C ILE A 99 4.74 -0.41 -3.93
N MET A 100 5.88 -0.33 -4.60
CA MET A 100 6.03 0.67 -5.63
C MET A 100 5.06 0.45 -6.78
N GLN A 101 4.77 -0.81 -7.08
CA GLN A 101 3.78 -1.12 -8.11
C GLN A 101 2.39 -0.65 -7.69
N ALA A 102 2.02 -0.88 -6.44
CA ALA A 102 0.71 -0.45 -5.95
C ALA A 102 0.57 1.05 -6.00
N ILE A 103 1.62 1.77 -5.62
CA ILE A 103 1.61 3.22 -5.66
C ILE A 103 1.51 3.71 -7.09
N SER A 104 2.28 3.12 -7.97
CA SER A 104 2.29 3.51 -9.37
C SER A 104 0.91 3.31 -10.00
N ASP A 105 0.27 2.19 -9.72
CA ASP A 105 -1.07 1.94 -10.23
C ASP A 105 -2.06 2.98 -9.76
N SER A 106 -1.96 3.38 -8.50
CA SER A 106 -2.85 4.40 -7.95
C SER A 106 -2.62 5.76 -8.59
N ILE A 107 -1.37 6.11 -8.78
CA ILE A 107 -1.03 7.38 -9.38
C ILE A 107 -1.50 7.45 -10.83
N GLU A 108 -1.35 6.37 -11.55
CA GLU A 108 -1.80 6.33 -12.93
C GLU A 108 -3.29 6.58 -13.04
N VAL A 109 -4.06 5.99 -12.16
CA VAL A 109 -5.50 6.21 -12.16
C VAL A 109 -5.82 7.67 -11.89
N ASP A 110 -5.16 8.24 -10.89
CA ASP A 110 -5.35 9.65 -10.55
C ASP A 110 -4.99 10.56 -11.70
N GLU A 111 -3.87 10.31 -12.33
CA GLU A 111 -3.43 11.13 -13.43
C GLU A 111 -4.38 11.07 -14.62
N LYS A 112 -4.90 9.89 -14.88
CA LYS A 112 -5.86 9.73 -15.93
C LYS A 112 -7.11 10.56 -15.68
N VAL A 113 -7.63 10.50 -14.49
CA VAL A 113 -8.79 11.26 -14.11
C VAL A 113 -8.51 12.75 -14.20
N LYS A 114 -7.36 13.16 -13.71
CA LYS A 114 -6.95 14.56 -13.79
C LYS A 114 -6.87 15.05 -15.20
N ASN A 115 -6.26 14.29 -16.07
CA ASN A 115 -6.12 14.71 -17.45
C ASN A 115 -7.47 14.87 -18.13
N GLU A 116 -8.38 14.01 -17.83
CA GLU A 116 -9.71 14.10 -18.39
C GLU A 116 -10.42 15.34 -17.91
N LYS A 117 -10.25 15.68 -16.64
CA LYS A 117 -10.93 16.82 -16.06
C LYS A 117 -10.26 18.14 -16.35
N SER A 118 -8.97 18.13 -16.54
CA SER A 118 -8.22 19.35 -16.77
C SER A 118 -7.33 19.19 -17.94
N PRO A 119 -7.89 19.07 -19.07
CA PRO A 119 -7.08 18.83 -20.24
C PRO A 119 -6.08 19.91 -20.48
N GLN A 120 -6.39 21.10 -20.16
CA GLN A 120 -5.52 22.15 -20.44
C GLN A 120 -4.34 22.21 -19.59
N LYS A 121 -4.42 21.78 -18.48
CA LYS A 121 -3.29 21.75 -17.72
C LYS A 121 -2.19 22.50 -18.30
N ALA A 122 -2.22 22.94 -19.26
CA ALA A 122 -1.19 23.55 -20.02
C ALA A 122 -0.19 24.33 -19.31
#